data_15b7af9c8099176dec607f1e769c4d5e
#
_entry.id   15b7af9c8099176dec607f1e769c4d5e
#
_cell.length_a   1.000
_cell.length_b   1.000
_cell.length_c   1.000
_cell.angle_alpha   90.00
_cell.angle_beta   90.00
_cell.angle_gamma   90.00
#
_symmetry.space_group_name_H-M   'P 1'
#
loop_
_entity.id
_entity.type
_entity.pdbx_description
1 polymer ?
#
loop_
_entity_poly.entity_id
_entity_poly.type
_entity_poly.pdbx_seq_one_letter_code
_entity_poly.pdbx_strand_id
1 'polypeptide(L)'
;MIRILGLFLILLLFGCKKQTTYTAASSVQLATPLINSSSLFATKNNKIEAPYLDAELGLEVHSIEGKKRTVFNSKENIALDEIGTYRLRTVNPPFLPSEWVELKVLPEGKAIESIDWITDPKPSYFKGGSAVLIDGKSADFSFHSKGWTGANNPFGLKVQFDTTTRVDSLTLGVLFNPSAWIYPISELQIKIQKDRSEVILKDFDFKVEGNLNEQKHVFLSFEVGEEANEMQLDFIPKNLPEEHPGAGTPAWLFLDEIIIY
;
A
#
# COMPACT_ATOMS: atom_id res chain seq x y z
N MET A 1 -55.67 20.88 -49.36
CA MET A 1 -54.81 21.15 -48.20
C MET A 1 -54.78 20.06 -47.15
N ILE A 2 -55.42 18.92 -47.29
CA ILE A 2 -55.52 17.87 -46.24
C ILE A 2 -54.53 16.69 -46.46
N ARG A 3 -53.88 16.59 -47.62
CA ARG A 3 -52.93 15.47 -47.90
C ARG A 3 -51.47 15.65 -47.44
N ILE A 4 -51.05 16.84 -47.05
CA ILE A 4 -49.68 17.14 -46.60
C ILE A 4 -49.53 16.93 -45.08
N LEU A 5 -50.62 17.02 -44.31
CA LEU A 5 -50.58 16.85 -42.87
C LEU A 5 -50.39 15.39 -42.43
N GLY A 6 -50.82 14.43 -43.25
CA GLY A 6 -50.71 12.99 -42.96
C GLY A 6 -49.29 12.46 -43.10
N LEU A 7 -48.43 13.10 -43.96
CA LEU A 7 -47.07 12.64 -44.19
C LEU A 7 -46.11 13.09 -43.08
N PHE A 8 -46.43 14.20 -42.40
CA PHE A 8 -45.61 14.71 -41.29
C PHE A 8 -45.82 13.94 -40.00
N LEU A 9 -47.01 13.32 -39.82
CA LEU A 9 -47.29 12.54 -38.61
C LEU A 9 -46.62 11.17 -38.63
N ILE A 10 -46.32 10.60 -39.80
CA ILE A 10 -45.64 9.30 -39.96
C ILE A 10 -44.12 9.42 -39.70
N LEU A 11 -43.52 10.59 -39.97
CA LEU A 11 -42.10 10.83 -39.72
C LEU A 11 -41.74 11.00 -38.22
N LEU A 12 -42.73 11.33 -37.38
CA LEU A 12 -42.51 11.46 -35.91
C LEU A 12 -42.56 10.13 -35.18
N LEU A 13 -42.97 9.03 -35.81
CA LEU A 13 -43.02 7.70 -35.19
C LEU A 13 -41.71 6.89 -35.37
N PHE A 14 -40.77 7.38 -36.18
CA PHE A 14 -39.41 6.86 -36.19
C PHE A 14 -38.56 7.53 -35.11
N GLY A 15 -39.10 7.63 -33.91
CA GLY A 15 -38.34 8.00 -32.71
C GLY A 15 -37.18 7.04 -32.57
N CYS A 16 -35.96 7.56 -32.51
CA CYS A 16 -34.73 6.86 -32.27
C CYS A 16 -34.95 5.77 -31.21
N LYS A 17 -35.11 4.53 -31.63
CA LYS A 17 -34.90 3.39 -30.75
C LYS A 17 -33.44 3.47 -30.34
N LYS A 18 -33.19 4.01 -29.16
CA LYS A 18 -31.90 3.89 -28.50
C LYS A 18 -31.58 2.40 -28.44
N GLN A 19 -30.73 1.95 -29.35
CA GLN A 19 -30.32 0.56 -29.38
C GLN A 19 -29.46 0.36 -28.13
N THR A 20 -30.06 -0.17 -27.07
CA THR A 20 -29.34 -0.53 -25.85
C THR A 20 -28.53 -1.77 -26.18
N THR A 21 -27.25 -1.60 -26.46
CA THR A 21 -26.32 -2.71 -26.58
C THR A 21 -26.03 -3.25 -25.18
N TYR A 22 -26.51 -4.45 -24.91
CA TYR A 22 -26.16 -5.15 -23.68
C TYR A 22 -24.83 -5.85 -23.86
N THR A 23 -23.87 -5.54 -22.99
CA THR A 23 -22.62 -6.28 -22.91
C THR A 23 -22.88 -7.62 -22.24
N ALA A 24 -22.39 -8.73 -22.80
CA ALA A 24 -22.52 -10.03 -22.16
C ALA A 24 -21.79 -10.02 -20.81
N ALA A 25 -22.40 -10.57 -19.77
CA ALA A 25 -21.78 -10.63 -18.44
C ALA A 25 -20.40 -11.31 -18.45
N SER A 26 -20.21 -12.32 -19.31
CA SER A 26 -18.94 -13.02 -19.50
C SER A 26 -17.82 -12.17 -20.13
N SER A 27 -18.11 -10.96 -20.58
CA SER A 27 -17.12 -9.99 -21.10
C SER A 27 -16.92 -8.79 -20.17
N VAL A 28 -17.61 -8.75 -19.05
CA VAL A 28 -17.46 -7.69 -18.04
C VAL A 28 -16.52 -8.17 -16.95
N GLN A 29 -15.42 -7.48 -16.77
CA GLN A 29 -14.48 -7.74 -15.69
C GLN A 29 -14.94 -7.05 -14.40
N LEU A 30 -14.87 -7.77 -13.29
CA LEU A 30 -15.16 -7.23 -11.97
C LEU A 30 -14.06 -6.25 -11.51
N ALA A 31 -14.43 -5.29 -10.68
CA ALA A 31 -13.48 -4.39 -10.05
C ALA A 31 -12.64 -5.14 -9.01
N THR A 32 -11.37 -4.73 -8.87
CA THR A 32 -10.48 -5.21 -7.80
C THR A 32 -11.07 -4.91 -6.43
N PRO A 33 -10.95 -5.83 -5.46
CA PRO A 33 -11.46 -5.58 -4.11
C PRO A 33 -10.60 -4.53 -3.40
N LEU A 34 -11.24 -3.62 -2.68
CA LEU A 34 -10.55 -2.81 -1.68
C LEU A 34 -10.40 -3.65 -0.43
N ILE A 35 -9.17 -3.90 -0.02
CA ILE A 35 -8.85 -4.77 1.10
C ILE A 35 -8.27 -3.94 2.24
N ASN A 36 -8.86 -4.09 3.43
CA ASN A 36 -8.29 -3.61 4.68
C ASN A 36 -7.86 -4.82 5.49
N SER A 37 -6.62 -4.80 6.00
CA SER A 37 -6.15 -5.75 6.99
C SER A 37 -6.15 -5.11 8.37
N SER A 38 -6.56 -5.86 9.39
CA SER A 38 -6.53 -5.38 10.78
C SER A 38 -5.10 -5.28 11.34
N SER A 39 -4.15 -5.99 10.73
CA SER A 39 -2.72 -5.97 11.07
C SER A 39 -1.87 -6.39 9.86
N LEU A 40 -0.63 -5.93 9.81
CA LEU A 40 0.41 -6.45 8.91
C LEU A 40 0.98 -7.78 9.37
N PHE A 41 0.80 -8.14 10.64
CA PHE A 41 1.47 -9.28 11.25
C PHE A 41 0.60 -10.53 11.27
N ALA A 42 1.26 -11.69 11.17
CA ALA A 42 0.63 -13.00 11.31
C ALA A 42 0.17 -13.21 12.75
N THR A 43 -1.02 -12.79 13.09
CA THR A 43 -1.63 -12.95 14.40
C THR A 43 -2.97 -13.67 14.28
N LYS A 44 -3.36 -14.40 15.35
CA LYS A 44 -4.68 -15.10 15.39
C LYS A 44 -5.88 -14.18 15.20
N ASN A 45 -5.69 -12.88 15.41
CA ASN A 45 -6.74 -11.87 15.28
C ASN A 45 -6.64 -11.07 13.99
N ASN A 46 -5.61 -11.32 13.16
CA ASN A 46 -5.49 -10.63 11.88
C ASN A 46 -6.61 -11.08 10.95
N LYS A 47 -7.37 -10.12 10.45
CA LYS A 47 -8.54 -10.36 9.61
C LYS A 47 -8.52 -9.44 8.40
N ILE A 48 -8.93 -10.00 7.27
CA ILE A 48 -9.24 -9.22 6.08
C ILE A 48 -10.67 -8.73 6.15
N GLU A 49 -10.86 -7.47 5.84
CA GLU A 49 -12.14 -6.85 5.57
C GLU A 49 -12.18 -6.34 4.14
N ALA A 50 -13.27 -6.62 3.44
CA ALA A 50 -13.57 -6.08 2.13
C ALA A 50 -14.86 -5.22 2.21
N PRO A 51 -14.80 -4.00 2.79
CA PRO A 51 -15.98 -3.25 3.23
C PRO A 51 -16.93 -2.85 2.10
N TYR A 52 -16.44 -2.78 0.87
CA TYR A 52 -17.22 -2.39 -0.30
C TYR A 52 -17.55 -3.57 -1.23
N LEU A 53 -17.30 -4.80 -0.77
CA LEU A 53 -17.66 -5.97 -1.55
C LEU A 53 -19.16 -6.21 -1.41
N ASP A 54 -19.88 -6.24 -2.54
CA ASP A 54 -21.31 -6.58 -2.56
C ASP A 54 -21.54 -7.99 -2.00
N ALA A 55 -22.67 -8.18 -1.32
CA ALA A 55 -23.01 -9.45 -0.69
C ALA A 55 -23.15 -10.63 -1.69
N GLU A 56 -23.35 -10.33 -2.97
CA GLU A 56 -23.42 -11.33 -4.05
C GLU A 56 -22.03 -11.68 -4.63
N LEU A 57 -20.99 -10.93 -4.26
CA LEU A 57 -19.63 -11.16 -4.73
C LEU A 57 -18.86 -12.08 -3.78
N GLY A 58 -18.03 -12.93 -4.34
CA GLY A 58 -17.07 -13.73 -3.59
C GLY A 58 -15.67 -13.10 -3.59
N LEU A 59 -14.90 -13.35 -2.54
CA LEU A 59 -13.48 -13.04 -2.47
C LEU A 59 -12.68 -14.34 -2.59
N GLU A 60 -11.93 -14.46 -3.68
CA GLU A 60 -11.01 -15.56 -3.87
C GLU A 60 -9.64 -15.21 -3.29
N VAL A 61 -9.12 -16.04 -2.39
CA VAL A 61 -7.85 -15.84 -1.68
C VAL A 61 -6.91 -16.99 -1.96
N HIS A 62 -5.69 -16.64 -2.38
CA HIS A 62 -4.59 -17.59 -2.57
C HIS A 62 -3.42 -17.17 -1.68
N SER A 63 -2.87 -18.12 -0.93
CA SER A 63 -1.51 -17.99 -0.41
C SER A 63 -0.53 -18.38 -1.51
N ILE A 64 0.48 -17.54 -1.77
CA ILE A 64 1.48 -17.83 -2.82
C ILE A 64 2.41 -18.98 -2.39
N GLU A 65 2.70 -19.08 -1.12
CA GLU A 65 3.60 -20.10 -0.54
C GLU A 65 2.86 -21.39 -0.16
N GLY A 66 1.57 -21.29 0.14
CA GLY A 66 0.68 -22.40 0.41
C GLY A 66 -0.29 -22.66 -0.73
N LYS A 67 -0.45 -23.88 -1.16
CA LYS A 67 -1.34 -24.30 -2.26
C LYS A 67 -2.84 -24.15 -1.97
N LYS A 68 -3.24 -23.28 -1.04
CA LYS A 68 -4.62 -23.19 -0.58
C LYS A 68 -5.36 -22.10 -1.34
N ARG A 69 -6.35 -22.52 -2.12
CA ARG A 69 -7.36 -21.63 -2.72
C ARG A 69 -8.64 -21.73 -1.90
N THR A 70 -9.17 -20.59 -1.48
CA THR A 70 -10.45 -20.54 -0.79
C THR A 70 -11.28 -19.39 -1.35
N VAL A 71 -12.58 -19.61 -1.52
CA VAL A 71 -13.52 -18.55 -1.91
C VAL A 71 -14.42 -18.29 -0.71
N PHE A 72 -14.46 -17.04 -0.29
CA PHE A 72 -15.26 -16.57 0.82
C PHE A 72 -16.39 -15.71 0.29
N ASN A 73 -17.52 -15.69 0.98
CA ASN A 73 -18.53 -14.68 0.71
C ASN A 73 -18.14 -13.36 1.43
N SER A 74 -18.69 -12.25 1.00
CA SER A 74 -18.32 -10.91 1.50
C SER A 74 -18.53 -10.66 3.00
N LYS A 75 -19.21 -11.57 3.69
CA LYS A 75 -19.51 -11.45 5.13
C LYS A 75 -18.60 -12.29 6.02
N GLU A 76 -17.77 -13.15 5.42
CA GLU A 76 -16.85 -13.99 6.17
C GLU A 76 -15.58 -13.22 6.52
N ASN A 77 -15.15 -13.32 7.76
CA ASN A 77 -13.83 -12.85 8.18
C ASN A 77 -12.78 -13.87 7.76
N ILE A 78 -11.78 -13.41 7.04
CA ILE A 78 -10.66 -14.25 6.60
C ILE A 78 -9.51 -14.04 7.57
N ALA A 79 -9.10 -15.09 8.28
CA ALA A 79 -7.93 -15.04 9.14
C ALA A 79 -6.66 -15.10 8.30
N LEU A 80 -5.67 -14.27 8.67
CA LEU A 80 -4.32 -14.23 8.11
C LEU A 80 -3.32 -14.54 9.23
N ASP A 81 -3.20 -15.80 9.57
CA ASP A 81 -2.37 -16.30 10.67
C ASP A 81 -1.02 -16.89 10.19
N GLU A 82 -0.80 -16.97 8.88
CA GLU A 82 0.44 -17.44 8.30
C GLU A 82 1.22 -16.29 7.66
N ILE A 83 2.53 -16.25 7.86
CA ILE A 83 3.45 -15.32 7.19
C ILE A 83 3.50 -15.65 5.71
N GLY A 84 3.45 -14.63 4.85
CA GLY A 84 3.58 -14.83 3.41
C GLY A 84 2.86 -13.79 2.59
N THR A 85 2.85 -14.01 1.28
CA THR A 85 2.12 -13.17 0.34
C THR A 85 0.81 -13.84 -0.05
N TYR A 86 -0.27 -13.09 0.06
CA TYR A 86 -1.61 -13.51 -0.36
C TYR A 86 -2.01 -12.75 -1.61
N ARG A 87 -2.71 -13.42 -2.52
CA ARG A 87 -3.38 -12.80 -3.66
C ARG A 87 -4.88 -12.90 -3.51
N LEU A 88 -5.56 -11.79 -3.74
CA LEU A 88 -7.00 -11.67 -3.57
C LEU A 88 -7.64 -11.09 -4.82
N ARG A 89 -8.82 -11.59 -5.19
CA ARG A 89 -9.62 -11.01 -6.26
C ARG A 89 -11.11 -11.22 -6.05
N THR A 90 -11.91 -10.36 -6.67
CA THR A 90 -13.36 -10.49 -6.70
C THR A 90 -13.78 -11.54 -7.73
N VAL A 91 -14.73 -12.40 -7.36
CA VAL A 91 -15.30 -13.43 -8.24
C VAL A 91 -16.83 -13.44 -8.12
N ASN A 92 -17.51 -13.60 -9.24
CA ASN A 92 -18.95 -13.88 -9.34
C ASN A 92 -19.29 -14.37 -10.75
N PRO A 93 -19.37 -15.68 -11.03
CA PRO A 93 -19.83 -16.17 -12.33
C PRO A 93 -21.22 -15.63 -12.69
N PRO A 94 -21.49 -15.19 -13.93
CA PRO A 94 -20.69 -15.42 -15.13
C PRO A 94 -19.69 -14.29 -15.49
N PHE A 95 -19.46 -13.32 -14.60
CA PHE A 95 -18.52 -12.23 -14.85
C PHE A 95 -17.06 -12.72 -14.86
N LEU A 96 -16.19 -11.99 -15.57
CA LEU A 96 -14.75 -12.22 -15.48
C LEU A 96 -14.25 -11.81 -14.08
N PRO A 97 -13.41 -12.61 -13.43
CA PRO A 97 -12.79 -12.21 -12.16
C PRO A 97 -12.03 -10.89 -12.28
N SER A 98 -11.90 -10.17 -11.18
CA SER A 98 -11.06 -8.98 -11.15
C SER A 98 -9.57 -9.32 -11.33
N GLU A 99 -8.74 -8.30 -11.54
CA GLU A 99 -7.29 -8.43 -11.33
C GLU A 99 -6.98 -8.80 -9.88
N TRP A 100 -5.79 -9.35 -9.68
CA TRP A 100 -5.30 -9.73 -8.37
C TRP A 100 -4.77 -8.52 -7.58
N VAL A 101 -5.08 -8.47 -6.30
CA VAL A 101 -4.43 -7.59 -5.32
C VAL A 101 -3.51 -8.44 -4.45
N GLU A 102 -2.31 -7.98 -4.20
CA GLU A 102 -1.37 -8.63 -3.30
C GLU A 102 -1.42 -7.99 -1.91
N LEU A 103 -1.43 -8.84 -0.89
CA LEU A 103 -1.34 -8.47 0.51
C LEU A 103 -0.19 -9.26 1.15
N LYS A 104 0.73 -8.58 1.82
CA LYS A 104 1.80 -9.22 2.58
C LYS A 104 1.42 -9.32 4.05
N VAL A 105 1.70 -10.48 4.63
CA VAL A 105 1.62 -10.75 6.07
C VAL A 105 3.03 -11.04 6.56
N LEU A 106 3.50 -10.26 7.51
CA LEU A 106 4.87 -10.25 7.99
C LEU A 106 4.97 -10.90 9.37
N PRO A 107 6.15 -11.36 9.78
CA PRO A 107 6.38 -11.73 11.18
C PRO A 107 6.23 -10.50 12.06
N GLU A 108 5.84 -10.71 13.31
CA GLU A 108 5.78 -9.64 14.30
C GLU A 108 7.20 -9.14 14.61
N GLY A 109 7.37 -7.81 14.60
CA GLY A 109 8.63 -7.17 14.94
C GLY A 109 8.87 -7.03 16.43
N LYS A 110 10.07 -6.60 16.79
CA LYS A 110 10.42 -6.25 18.18
C LYS A 110 9.70 -4.97 18.60
N ALA A 111 9.38 -4.87 19.88
CA ALA A 111 8.70 -3.70 20.42
C ALA A 111 9.58 -2.45 20.33
N ILE A 112 9.00 -1.38 19.85
CA ILE A 112 9.56 -0.02 19.85
C ILE A 112 8.86 0.75 20.96
N GLU A 113 9.63 1.37 21.86
CA GLU A 113 9.09 2.16 22.96
C GLU A 113 8.50 3.48 22.47
N SER A 114 9.28 4.20 21.66
CA SER A 114 8.82 5.46 21.06
C SER A 114 9.49 5.75 19.73
N ILE A 115 8.82 6.58 18.96
CA ILE A 115 9.33 7.13 17.70
C ILE A 115 9.10 8.64 17.69
N ASP A 116 10.19 9.40 17.55
CA ASP A 116 10.18 10.86 17.58
C ASP A 116 10.75 11.44 16.29
N TRP A 117 10.23 12.58 15.87
CA TRP A 117 10.79 13.31 14.75
C TRP A 117 12.04 14.08 15.16
N ILE A 118 13.13 13.91 14.41
CA ILE A 118 14.31 14.80 14.47
C ILE A 118 14.06 15.98 13.55
N THR A 119 13.51 15.72 12.37
CA THR A 119 13.09 16.72 11.39
C THR A 119 11.71 16.33 10.91
N ASP A 120 10.74 17.19 11.14
CA ASP A 120 9.35 16.92 10.78
C ASP A 120 9.16 16.81 9.26
N PRO A 121 8.40 15.82 8.77
CA PRO A 121 7.93 15.79 7.40
C PRO A 121 6.93 16.94 7.16
N LYS A 122 6.60 17.19 5.88
CA LYS A 122 5.63 18.25 5.56
C LYS A 122 4.27 17.98 6.21
N PRO A 123 3.68 18.96 6.92
CA PRO A 123 2.44 18.77 7.71
C PRO A 123 1.24 18.25 6.90
N SER A 124 1.19 18.55 5.59
CA SER A 124 0.09 18.10 4.71
C SER A 124 -0.04 16.58 4.59
N TYR A 125 1.04 15.84 4.83
CA TYR A 125 1.10 14.38 4.72
C TYR A 125 1.54 13.70 6.03
N PHE A 126 1.29 14.36 7.15
CA PHE A 126 1.64 13.87 8.49
C PHE A 126 0.41 13.85 9.40
N LYS A 127 -0.69 13.27 8.91
CA LYS A 127 -1.97 13.32 9.63
C LYS A 127 -2.05 12.35 10.81
N GLY A 128 -1.32 11.25 10.78
CA GLY A 128 -1.34 10.19 11.80
C GLY A 128 -0.31 10.36 12.91
N GLY A 129 0.64 11.31 12.78
CA GLY A 129 1.78 11.43 13.68
C GLY A 129 2.82 10.31 13.47
N SER A 130 3.83 10.22 14.34
CA SER A 130 4.83 9.15 14.29
C SER A 130 4.24 7.78 14.66
N ALA A 131 3.14 7.75 15.40
CA ALA A 131 2.51 6.51 15.86
C ALA A 131 2.02 5.60 14.72
N VAL A 132 1.68 6.16 13.55
CA VAL A 132 1.27 5.33 12.39
C VAL A 132 2.42 4.51 11.82
N LEU A 133 3.66 4.88 12.11
CA LEU A 133 4.84 4.16 11.62
C LEU A 133 5.18 2.90 12.42
N ILE A 134 4.46 2.65 13.51
CA ILE A 134 4.65 1.49 14.41
C ILE A 134 3.32 0.90 14.86
N ASP A 135 2.21 1.17 14.15
CA ASP A 135 0.89 0.70 14.57
C ASP A 135 0.56 -0.73 14.07
N GLY A 136 1.46 -1.32 13.32
CA GLY A 136 1.34 -2.67 12.77
C GLY A 136 0.27 -2.79 11.70
N LYS A 137 -0.08 -1.71 11.01
CA LYS A 137 -1.11 -1.69 9.97
C LYS A 137 -0.54 -1.25 8.64
N SER A 138 -1.02 -1.88 7.58
CA SER A 138 -0.77 -1.39 6.23
C SER A 138 -1.69 -0.23 5.90
N ALA A 139 -1.13 0.85 5.39
CA ALA A 139 -1.93 1.92 4.83
C ALA A 139 -2.58 1.49 3.50
N ASP A 140 -3.70 2.11 3.16
CA ASP A 140 -4.34 1.92 1.85
C ASP A 140 -3.53 2.60 0.73
N PHE A 141 -3.89 2.36 -0.54
CA PHE A 141 -3.22 2.97 -1.68
C PHE A 141 -3.46 4.48 -1.84
N SER A 142 -4.30 5.09 -1.03
CA SER A 142 -4.50 6.53 -1.03
C SER A 142 -3.46 7.24 -0.17
N PHE A 143 -2.47 7.87 -0.79
CA PHE A 143 -1.46 8.65 -0.06
C PHE A 143 -2.04 9.86 0.69
N HIS A 144 -3.34 10.15 0.53
CA HIS A 144 -4.07 11.14 1.32
C HIS A 144 -4.66 10.56 2.61
N SER A 145 -4.60 9.26 2.82
CA SER A 145 -5.08 8.61 4.04
C SER A 145 -4.21 8.96 5.25
N LYS A 146 -4.73 8.68 6.44
CA LYS A 146 -4.01 8.96 7.70
C LYS A 146 -2.91 7.93 8.00
N GLY A 147 -2.87 6.81 7.28
CA GLY A 147 -1.86 5.77 7.48
C GLY A 147 -0.49 6.10 6.90
N TRP A 148 -0.38 7.17 6.10
CA TRP A 148 0.87 7.55 5.46
C TRP A 148 1.52 8.77 6.10
N THR A 149 2.83 8.73 6.16
CA THR A 149 3.70 9.88 6.40
C THR A 149 4.53 10.15 5.16
N GLY A 150 4.43 11.36 4.59
CA GLY A 150 5.07 11.71 3.33
C GLY A 150 5.90 12.98 3.39
N ALA A 151 7.09 12.96 2.75
CA ALA A 151 7.97 14.10 2.56
C ALA A 151 8.67 14.05 1.21
N ASN A 152 9.08 15.22 0.68
CA ASN A 152 9.93 15.34 -0.49
C ASN A 152 11.23 16.11 -0.20
N ASN A 153 11.59 16.22 1.05
CA ASN A 153 12.86 16.73 1.56
C ASN A 153 13.43 15.71 2.56
N PRO A 154 14.73 15.71 2.81
CA PRO A 154 15.31 14.86 3.84
C PRO A 154 14.63 15.06 5.19
N PHE A 155 14.39 13.99 5.91
CA PHE A 155 13.82 14.00 7.25
C PHE A 155 14.41 12.88 8.09
N GLY A 156 14.31 13.01 9.41
CA GLY A 156 14.90 12.09 10.35
C GLY A 156 13.94 11.66 11.44
N LEU A 157 14.07 10.41 11.85
CA LEU A 157 13.37 9.79 12.97
C LEU A 157 14.36 9.29 14.00
N LYS A 158 13.94 9.36 15.25
CA LYS A 158 14.57 8.69 16.38
C LYS A 158 13.67 7.53 16.82
N VAL A 159 14.23 6.33 16.86
CA VAL A 159 13.58 5.12 17.37
C VAL A 159 14.22 4.77 18.69
N GLN A 160 13.43 4.61 19.76
CA GLN A 160 13.91 4.26 21.11
C GLN A 160 13.38 2.90 21.53
N PHE A 161 14.22 2.16 22.26
CA PHE A 161 13.90 0.87 22.83
C PHE A 161 13.92 0.97 24.36
N ASP A 162 12.99 0.29 25.02
CA ASP A 162 12.93 0.23 26.48
C ASP A 162 14.21 -0.35 27.11
N THR A 163 14.82 -1.30 26.42
CA THR A 163 16.07 -1.94 26.80
C THR A 163 16.99 -2.08 25.61
N THR A 164 18.28 -2.35 25.85
CA THR A 164 19.20 -2.69 24.74
C THR A 164 18.64 -3.85 23.95
N THR A 165 18.35 -3.59 22.68
CA THR A 165 17.66 -4.51 21.77
C THR A 165 18.60 -4.91 20.64
N ARG A 166 18.71 -6.21 20.37
CA ARG A 166 19.40 -6.71 19.19
C ARG A 166 18.53 -6.40 17.96
N VAL A 167 19.06 -5.61 17.03
CA VAL A 167 18.42 -5.27 15.76
C VAL A 167 19.11 -6.06 14.66
N ASP A 168 18.49 -7.12 14.20
CA ASP A 168 19.03 -7.95 13.13
C ASP A 168 18.75 -7.30 11.77
N SER A 169 17.54 -6.79 11.57
CA SER A 169 17.15 -6.04 10.39
C SER A 169 16.07 -4.99 10.67
N LEU A 170 15.97 -4.02 9.77
CA LEU A 170 14.93 -2.99 9.69
C LEU A 170 14.12 -3.21 8.41
N THR A 171 12.80 -3.20 8.49
CA THR A 171 11.91 -3.22 7.34
C THR A 171 11.05 -1.97 7.33
N LEU A 172 10.96 -1.33 6.16
CA LEU A 172 10.16 -0.13 5.91
C LEU A 172 9.02 -0.45 4.95
N GLY A 173 7.79 -0.11 5.31
CA GLY A 173 6.67 -0.08 4.39
C GLY A 173 6.66 1.25 3.64
N VAL A 174 6.70 1.21 2.30
CA VAL A 174 6.76 2.39 1.44
C VAL A 174 5.76 2.29 0.30
N LEU A 175 5.22 3.43 -0.12
CA LEU A 175 4.40 3.52 -1.32
C LEU A 175 5.27 3.76 -2.56
N PHE A 176 5.01 3.02 -3.62
CA PHE A 176 5.51 3.28 -4.97
C PHE A 176 4.33 3.66 -5.87
N ASN A 177 4.32 4.88 -6.37
CA ASN A 177 3.30 5.40 -7.29
C ASN A 177 3.91 6.49 -8.17
N PRO A 178 4.64 6.12 -9.23
CA PRO A 178 5.32 7.08 -10.10
C PRO A 178 4.39 8.13 -10.71
N SER A 179 3.16 7.77 -11.06
CA SER A 179 2.19 8.72 -11.62
C SER A 179 1.82 9.85 -10.66
N ALA A 180 1.97 9.63 -9.35
CA ALA A 180 1.79 10.62 -8.29
C ALA A 180 3.13 11.18 -7.76
N TRP A 181 4.24 10.93 -8.48
CA TRP A 181 5.59 11.39 -8.12
C TRP A 181 6.11 10.77 -6.81
N ILE A 182 5.62 9.59 -6.46
CA ILE A 182 5.96 8.87 -5.21
C ILE A 182 6.92 7.74 -5.55
N TYR A 183 8.12 7.81 -4.97
CA TYR A 183 9.18 6.83 -5.12
C TYR A 183 9.71 6.40 -3.76
N PRO A 184 10.29 5.20 -3.65
CA PRO A 184 11.01 4.80 -2.45
C PRO A 184 12.22 5.71 -2.18
N ILE A 185 12.84 5.53 -1.02
CA ILE A 185 14.05 6.24 -0.65
C ILE A 185 15.19 5.98 -1.64
N SER A 186 16.09 6.96 -1.84
CA SER A 186 17.35 6.70 -2.51
C SER A 186 18.42 6.24 -1.53
N GLU A 187 18.40 6.79 -0.32
CA GLU A 187 19.43 6.56 0.68
C GLU A 187 18.79 6.55 2.07
N LEU A 188 19.22 5.60 2.90
CA LEU A 188 18.89 5.51 4.31
C LEU A 188 20.20 5.50 5.09
N GLN A 189 20.36 6.46 5.99
CA GLN A 189 21.44 6.46 6.97
C GLN A 189 20.90 6.00 8.31
N ILE A 190 21.54 5.00 8.91
CA ILE A 190 21.20 4.49 10.24
C ILE A 190 22.36 4.81 11.18
N LYS A 191 22.10 5.63 12.19
CA LYS A 191 22.99 5.85 13.32
C LYS A 191 22.49 5.06 14.50
N ILE A 192 23.35 4.21 15.05
CA ILE A 192 23.00 3.29 16.14
C ILE A 192 23.75 3.73 17.40
N GLN A 193 23.02 3.96 18.44
CA GLN A 193 23.57 4.24 19.75
C GLN A 193 23.37 3.03 20.65
N LYS A 194 24.53 2.45 21.06
CA LYS A 194 24.61 1.45 22.12
C LYS A 194 25.32 2.12 23.29
N ASP A 195 24.69 2.16 24.45
CA ASP A 195 25.18 2.91 25.60
C ASP A 195 25.47 4.39 25.24
N ARG A 196 26.10 5.15 26.12
CA ARG A 196 26.26 6.61 25.90
C ARG A 196 27.40 6.99 24.95
N SER A 197 28.10 6.07 24.32
CA SER A 197 29.39 6.38 23.68
C SER A 197 29.62 5.82 22.27
N GLU A 198 28.84 4.89 21.77
CA GLU A 198 29.09 4.28 20.46
C GLU A 198 28.04 4.68 19.45
N VAL A 199 28.50 5.22 18.29
CA VAL A 199 27.65 5.52 17.15
C VAL A 199 28.19 4.76 15.94
N ILE A 200 27.40 3.80 15.45
CA ILE A 200 27.70 3.05 14.24
C ILE A 200 26.86 3.68 13.09
N LEU A 201 27.50 3.98 11.98
CA LEU A 201 26.85 4.48 10.77
C LEU A 201 26.70 3.36 9.77
N LYS A 202 25.51 3.21 9.21
CA LYS A 202 25.22 2.33 8.07
C LYS A 202 24.48 3.12 7.02
N ASP A 203 25.01 3.09 5.79
CA ASP A 203 24.42 3.74 4.62
C ASP A 203 23.88 2.68 3.68
N PHE A 204 22.67 2.86 3.21
CA PHE A 204 22.01 1.97 2.26
C PHE A 204 21.55 2.78 1.04
N ASP A 205 21.97 2.34 -0.15
CA ASP A 205 21.49 2.86 -1.43
C ASP A 205 20.49 1.87 -2.02
N PHE A 206 19.35 2.35 -2.49
CA PHE A 206 18.26 1.50 -2.92
C PHE A 206 17.76 1.84 -4.32
N LYS A 207 17.69 0.82 -5.18
CA LYS A 207 17.11 0.94 -6.52
C LYS A 207 15.78 0.20 -6.56
N VAL A 208 14.70 0.92 -6.83
CA VAL A 208 13.41 0.32 -7.17
C VAL A 208 13.17 0.49 -8.65
N GLU A 209 12.99 -0.64 -9.31
CA GLU A 209 12.54 -0.68 -10.69
C GLU A 209 11.01 -0.82 -10.73
N GLY A 210 10.37 -0.12 -11.63
CA GLY A 210 8.92 -0.21 -11.80
C GLY A 210 8.43 0.63 -12.97
N ASN A 211 7.26 0.28 -13.47
CA ASN A 211 6.59 0.97 -14.55
C ASN A 211 5.94 2.27 -14.04
N LEU A 212 5.93 3.34 -14.86
CA LEU A 212 5.29 4.63 -14.53
C LEU A 212 3.79 4.52 -14.17
N ASN A 213 3.11 3.47 -14.62
CA ASN A 213 1.69 3.24 -14.35
C ASN A 213 1.44 2.25 -13.19
N GLU A 214 2.50 1.83 -12.51
CA GLU A 214 2.39 0.87 -11.42
C GLU A 214 2.13 1.59 -10.09
N GLN A 215 1.25 1.03 -9.27
CA GLN A 215 1.08 1.43 -7.88
C GLN A 215 1.19 0.19 -7.01
N LYS A 216 2.08 0.22 -6.05
CA LYS A 216 2.29 -0.90 -5.13
C LYS A 216 2.78 -0.46 -3.76
N HIS A 217 2.45 -1.24 -2.75
CA HIS A 217 3.06 -1.18 -1.44
C HIS A 217 4.32 -2.07 -1.45
N VAL A 218 5.45 -1.53 -1.05
CA VAL A 218 6.75 -2.19 -1.09
C VAL A 218 7.33 -2.24 0.32
N PHE A 219 7.84 -3.41 0.72
CA PHE A 219 8.59 -3.57 1.96
C PHE A 219 10.07 -3.67 1.65
N LEU A 220 10.85 -2.71 2.16
CA LEU A 220 12.28 -2.61 1.99
C LEU A 220 12.95 -3.09 3.27
N SER A 221 13.78 -4.14 3.17
CA SER A 221 14.49 -4.69 4.32
C SER A 221 15.98 -4.40 4.24
N PHE A 222 16.56 -4.02 5.39
CA PHE A 222 17.96 -3.63 5.55
C PHE A 222 18.56 -4.43 6.70
N GLU A 223 19.67 -5.12 6.45
CA GLU A 223 20.40 -5.84 7.49
C GLU A 223 21.14 -4.84 8.39
N VAL A 224 20.94 -4.94 9.69
CA VAL A 224 21.55 -4.07 10.71
C VAL A 224 22.59 -4.84 11.51
N GLY A 225 22.22 -5.90 12.18
CA GLY A 225 23.12 -6.81 12.90
C GLY A 225 23.77 -6.21 14.15
N GLU A 226 23.15 -5.22 14.82
CA GLU A 226 23.73 -4.50 15.96
C GLU A 226 22.78 -4.50 17.17
N GLU A 227 23.33 -4.20 18.34
CA GLU A 227 22.54 -3.90 19.55
C GLU A 227 22.36 -2.38 19.67
N ALA A 228 21.14 -1.95 20.00
CA ALA A 228 20.79 -0.55 20.11
C ALA A 228 19.89 -0.26 21.32
N ASN A 229 20.12 0.88 21.96
CA ASN A 229 19.15 1.53 22.85
C ASN A 229 18.34 2.57 22.09
N GLU A 230 18.98 3.17 21.07
CA GLU A 230 18.40 4.19 20.23
C GLU A 230 18.94 4.05 18.80
N MET A 231 18.10 4.30 17.82
CA MET A 231 18.49 4.41 16.42
C MET A 231 18.00 5.74 15.86
N GLN A 232 18.85 6.44 15.10
CA GLN A 232 18.43 7.54 14.25
C GLN A 232 18.37 7.04 12.80
N LEU A 233 17.26 7.30 12.15
CA LEU A 233 17.00 6.96 10.75
C LEU A 233 16.89 8.25 9.96
N ASP A 234 17.84 8.52 9.07
CA ASP A 234 17.82 9.70 8.19
C ASP A 234 17.45 9.25 6.78
N PHE A 235 16.33 9.74 6.28
CA PHE A 235 15.75 9.38 4.99
C PHE A 235 16.04 10.45 3.94
N ILE A 236 16.56 10.03 2.78
CA ILE A 236 16.81 10.91 1.66
C ILE A 236 15.91 10.51 0.49
N PRO A 237 14.90 11.34 0.15
CA PRO A 237 14.04 11.10 -1.00
C PRO A 237 14.83 11.05 -2.31
N LYS A 238 14.42 10.17 -3.21
CA LYS A 238 15.01 10.05 -4.53
C LYS A 238 14.67 11.27 -5.40
N ASN A 239 15.55 11.64 -6.32
CA ASN A 239 15.16 12.52 -7.42
C ASN A 239 14.38 11.73 -8.46
N LEU A 240 13.40 12.38 -9.08
CA LEU A 240 12.64 11.81 -10.17
C LEU A 240 13.54 11.45 -11.35
N PRO A 241 13.37 10.26 -11.96
CA PRO A 241 14.24 9.77 -13.02
C PRO A 241 14.12 10.63 -14.31
N GLU A 242 15.09 10.48 -15.21
CA GLU A 242 15.19 11.32 -16.42
C GLU A 242 14.00 11.21 -17.35
N GLU A 243 13.37 10.04 -17.41
CA GLU A 243 12.18 9.78 -18.22
C GLU A 243 10.88 10.35 -17.63
N HIS A 244 10.93 10.85 -16.38
CA HIS A 244 9.76 11.40 -15.70
C HIS A 244 9.55 12.89 -16.06
N PRO A 245 8.28 13.37 -16.24
CA PRO A 245 8.01 14.79 -16.55
C PRO A 245 8.60 15.81 -15.58
N GLY A 246 8.84 15.41 -14.31
CA GLY A 246 9.47 16.22 -13.28
C GLY A 246 10.95 15.87 -13.03
N ALA A 247 11.65 15.32 -14.00
CA ALA A 247 13.03 14.86 -13.87
C ALA A 247 13.95 15.80 -13.09
N GLY A 248 14.76 15.25 -12.20
CA GLY A 248 15.71 16.00 -11.39
C GLY A 248 15.14 16.73 -10.18
N THR A 249 13.81 16.79 -10.02
CA THR A 249 13.18 17.30 -8.78
C THR A 249 13.03 16.19 -7.75
N PRO A 250 13.01 16.50 -6.43
CA PRO A 250 12.79 15.49 -5.41
C PRO A 250 11.42 14.81 -5.57
N ALA A 251 11.42 13.48 -5.55
CA ALA A 251 10.20 12.68 -5.44
C ALA A 251 9.61 12.78 -4.03
N TRP A 252 8.34 12.40 -3.89
CA TRP A 252 7.74 12.16 -2.60
C TRP A 252 8.15 10.78 -2.09
N LEU A 253 8.53 10.69 -0.82
CA LEU A 253 8.66 9.46 -0.06
C LEU A 253 7.47 9.34 0.88
N PHE A 254 6.78 8.20 0.85
CA PHE A 254 5.69 7.88 1.77
C PHE A 254 6.01 6.61 2.53
N LEU A 255 5.96 6.69 3.85
CA LEU A 255 6.16 5.58 4.80
C LEU A 255 4.85 5.31 5.54
N ASP A 256 4.56 4.04 5.82
CA ASP A 256 3.44 3.62 6.67
C ASP A 256 3.89 2.77 7.87
N GLU A 257 4.99 2.03 7.76
CA GLU A 257 5.41 1.15 8.84
C GLU A 257 6.93 1.03 8.94
N ILE A 258 7.42 0.92 10.16
CA ILE A 258 8.81 0.63 10.52
C ILE A 258 8.81 -0.61 11.41
N ILE A 259 9.44 -1.68 10.95
CA ILE A 259 9.47 -2.96 11.64
C ILE A 259 10.92 -3.30 11.96
N ILE A 260 11.19 -3.63 13.21
CA ILE A 260 12.50 -4.05 13.70
C ILE A 260 12.48 -5.56 13.95
N TYR A 261 13.46 -6.28 13.44
CA TYR A 261 13.62 -7.72 13.67
C TYR A 261 14.89 -8.04 14.43
#